data_c9938ed876de5b32a325b02fa0670e2c
#
_entry.id   c9938ed876de5b32a325b02fa0670e2c
#
_cell.length_a   1.000
_cell.length_b   1.000
_cell.length_c   1.000
_cell.angle_alpha   90.00
_cell.angle_beta   90.00
_cell.angle_gamma   90.00
#
_symmetry.space_group_name_H-M   'P 1'
#
loop_
_entity.id
_entity.type
_entity.pdbx_description
1 polymer ?
#
loop_
_entity_poly.entity_id
_entity_poly.type
_entity_poly.pdbx_seq_one_letter_code
_entity_poly.pdbx_strand_id
1 'polypeptide(L)'
;MRQALSDARKEMQCAELDIYNAFVVSGVDDIKREGNKMNFGEAVRSALNQYAKFDGRARRAEYWYFALLTGIVSIVCQVVAAAAEDPSAIAMLLMVVVALASLALVLPSLAVTVRRLHDTDRSGWFVLITLIPLVGAIVLLVWMCARGTEGPNRYGPDPIPAV
;
A
#
# COMPACT_ATOMS: atom_id res chain seq x y z
N MET A 1 -21.93 -55.58 -14.49
CA MET A 1 -20.60 -55.52 -13.85
C MET A 1 -19.58 -54.69 -14.64
N ARG A 2 -19.39 -54.89 -15.96
CA ARG A 2 -18.43 -54.08 -16.76
C ARG A 2 -18.80 -52.60 -16.88
N GLN A 3 -20.06 -52.25 -16.93
CA GLN A 3 -20.56 -50.85 -17.04
C GLN A 3 -20.29 -50.05 -15.75
N ALA A 4 -20.56 -50.65 -14.59
CA ALA A 4 -20.27 -50.00 -13.29
C ALA A 4 -18.77 -49.72 -13.09
N LEU A 5 -17.89 -50.60 -13.57
CA LEU A 5 -16.43 -50.37 -13.54
C LEU A 5 -15.99 -49.27 -14.51
N SER A 6 -16.67 -49.11 -15.65
CA SER A 6 -16.43 -48.01 -16.60
C SER A 6 -16.84 -46.66 -16.03
N ASP A 7 -17.98 -46.62 -15.36
CA ASP A 7 -18.51 -45.39 -14.78
C ASP A 7 -17.69 -44.95 -13.57
N ALA A 8 -17.31 -45.87 -12.69
CA ALA A 8 -16.38 -45.57 -11.57
C ALA A 8 -15.01 -45.07 -12.04
N ARG A 9 -14.50 -45.59 -13.16
CA ARG A 9 -13.22 -45.11 -13.74
C ARG A 9 -13.36 -43.69 -14.29
N LYS A 10 -14.48 -43.34 -14.91
CA LYS A 10 -14.75 -41.99 -15.39
C LYS A 10 -14.86 -40.99 -14.24
N GLU A 11 -15.55 -41.35 -13.16
CA GLU A 11 -15.68 -40.51 -11.97
C GLU A 11 -14.32 -40.26 -11.31
N MET A 12 -13.47 -41.29 -11.18
CA MET A 12 -12.10 -41.10 -10.66
C MET A 12 -11.27 -40.21 -11.57
N GLN A 13 -11.39 -40.36 -12.89
CA GLN A 13 -10.64 -39.54 -13.86
C GLN A 13 -11.09 -38.07 -13.86
N CYS A 14 -12.39 -37.79 -13.65
CA CYS A 14 -12.91 -36.44 -13.46
C CYS A 14 -12.40 -35.84 -12.16
N ALA A 15 -12.44 -36.59 -11.05
CA ALA A 15 -11.93 -36.09 -9.75
C ALA A 15 -10.42 -35.81 -9.79
N GLU A 16 -9.64 -36.62 -10.49
CA GLU A 16 -8.19 -36.41 -10.68
C GLU A 16 -7.90 -35.14 -11.52
N LEU A 17 -8.72 -34.91 -12.55
CA LEU A 17 -8.66 -33.73 -13.40
C LEU A 17 -9.02 -32.46 -12.62
N ASP A 18 -10.01 -32.51 -11.76
CA ASP A 18 -10.45 -31.39 -10.93
C ASP A 18 -9.37 -31.02 -9.90
N ILE A 19 -8.72 -32.00 -9.27
CA ILE A 19 -7.61 -31.77 -8.34
C ILE A 19 -6.42 -31.17 -9.09
N TYR A 20 -6.08 -31.68 -10.26
CA TYR A 20 -5.00 -31.13 -11.09
C TYR A 20 -5.27 -29.68 -11.51
N ASN A 21 -6.49 -29.40 -11.98
CA ASN A 21 -6.90 -28.04 -12.36
C ASN A 21 -6.86 -27.08 -11.15
N ALA A 22 -7.35 -27.51 -9.99
CA ALA A 22 -7.31 -26.71 -8.76
C ALA A 22 -5.86 -26.40 -8.35
N PHE A 23 -4.95 -27.38 -8.46
CA PHE A 23 -3.54 -27.20 -8.15
C PHE A 23 -2.85 -26.25 -9.14
N VAL A 24 -3.11 -26.40 -10.45
CA VAL A 24 -2.54 -25.52 -11.50
C VAL A 24 -3.05 -24.09 -11.35
N VAL A 25 -4.36 -23.91 -11.11
CA VAL A 25 -4.95 -22.58 -10.88
C VAL A 25 -4.33 -21.93 -9.64
N SER A 26 -4.22 -22.66 -8.53
CA SER A 26 -3.57 -22.17 -7.31
C SER A 26 -2.11 -21.74 -7.55
N GLY A 27 -1.33 -22.55 -8.29
CA GLY A 27 0.06 -22.21 -8.63
C GLY A 27 0.18 -20.99 -9.54
N VAL A 28 -0.73 -20.83 -10.51
CA VAL A 28 -0.77 -19.65 -11.38
C VAL A 28 -1.14 -18.40 -10.58
N ASP A 29 -2.07 -18.52 -9.63
CA ASP A 29 -2.48 -17.42 -8.76
C ASP A 29 -1.34 -16.98 -7.81
N ASP A 30 -0.54 -17.92 -7.31
CA ASP A 30 0.63 -17.60 -6.50
C ASP A 30 1.72 -16.89 -7.31
N ILE A 31 1.99 -17.35 -8.54
CA ILE A 31 2.94 -16.67 -9.45
C ILE A 31 2.46 -15.25 -9.79
N LYS A 32 1.18 -15.07 -10.08
CA LYS A 32 0.60 -13.75 -10.35
C LYS A 32 0.64 -12.85 -9.11
N ARG A 33 0.40 -13.40 -7.90
CA ARG A 33 0.54 -12.67 -6.63
C ARG A 33 1.98 -12.22 -6.40
N GLU A 34 2.97 -13.05 -6.74
CA GLU A 34 4.38 -12.66 -6.64
C GLU A 34 4.75 -11.58 -7.66
N GLY A 35 4.30 -11.68 -8.90
CA GLY A 35 4.48 -10.65 -9.92
C GLY A 35 3.76 -9.33 -9.62
N ASN A 36 2.77 -9.34 -8.74
CA ASN A 36 2.00 -8.16 -8.33
C ASN A 36 2.49 -7.56 -6.99
N LYS A 37 3.61 -8.03 -6.43
CA LYS A 37 4.25 -7.40 -5.27
C LYS A 37 4.87 -6.07 -5.70
N MET A 38 4.31 -4.97 -5.19
CA MET A 38 4.88 -3.64 -5.37
C MET A 38 6.19 -3.55 -4.60
N ASN A 39 7.28 -3.21 -5.27
CA ASN A 39 8.56 -2.96 -4.61
C ASN A 39 8.64 -1.50 -4.09
N PHE A 40 9.66 -1.21 -3.28
CA PHE A 40 9.86 0.12 -2.66
C PHE A 40 9.95 1.24 -3.72
N GLY A 41 10.75 1.03 -4.77
CA GLY A 41 10.93 2.03 -5.82
C GLY A 41 9.65 2.32 -6.61
N GLU A 42 8.87 1.28 -6.92
CA GLU A 42 7.57 1.41 -7.58
C GLU A 42 6.57 2.17 -6.71
N ALA A 43 6.52 1.87 -5.41
CA ALA A 43 5.63 2.53 -4.47
C ALA A 43 5.93 4.03 -4.35
N VAL A 44 7.20 4.39 -4.20
CA VAL A 44 7.65 5.79 -4.15
C VAL A 44 7.35 6.51 -5.45
N ARG A 45 7.66 5.88 -6.58
CA ARG A 45 7.39 6.45 -7.91
C ARG A 45 5.88 6.64 -8.14
N SER A 46 5.06 5.67 -7.75
CA SER A 46 3.59 5.77 -7.83
C SER A 46 3.06 6.93 -7.00
N ALA A 47 3.51 7.07 -5.75
CA ALA A 47 3.10 8.14 -4.86
C ALA A 47 3.53 9.54 -5.39
N LEU A 48 4.75 9.65 -5.92
CA LEU A 48 5.25 10.90 -6.50
C LEU A 48 4.58 11.24 -7.84
N ASN A 49 4.30 10.26 -8.71
CA ASN A 49 3.56 10.49 -9.96
C ASN A 49 2.11 10.93 -9.70
N GLN A 50 1.57 10.57 -8.55
CA GLN A 50 0.25 10.96 -8.08
C GLN A 50 0.32 12.01 -6.97
N TYR A 51 1.28 12.93 -7.07
CA TYR A 51 1.70 13.89 -6.06
C TYR A 51 0.55 14.62 -5.32
N ALA A 52 -0.43 15.09 -6.07
CA ALA A 52 -1.60 15.82 -5.56
C ALA A 52 -2.92 15.16 -6.00
N LYS A 53 -2.89 13.85 -6.31
CA LYS A 53 -4.10 13.13 -6.73
C LYS A 53 -4.72 12.47 -5.50
N PHE A 54 -5.85 13.02 -5.09
CA PHE A 54 -6.63 12.54 -3.94
C PHE A 54 -7.69 11.50 -4.32
N ASP A 55 -8.00 11.37 -5.61
CA ASP A 55 -8.96 10.40 -6.13
C ASP A 55 -8.33 9.03 -6.33
N GLY A 56 -9.19 8.00 -6.30
CA GLY A 56 -8.77 6.62 -6.47
C GLY A 56 -8.40 5.94 -5.16
N ARG A 57 -7.71 4.81 -5.26
CA ARG A 57 -7.35 3.93 -4.13
C ARG A 57 -5.86 3.64 -4.13
N ALA A 58 -5.27 3.45 -2.94
CA ALA A 58 -3.86 3.10 -2.76
C ALA A 58 -3.71 1.76 -2.04
N ARG A 59 -2.77 0.92 -2.51
CA ARG A 59 -2.41 -0.35 -1.85
C ARG A 59 -1.76 -0.10 -0.49
N ARG A 60 -1.81 -1.09 0.42
CA ARG A 60 -1.06 -1.03 1.69
C ARG A 60 0.43 -0.81 1.45
N ALA A 61 1.02 -1.56 0.50
CA ALA A 61 2.43 -1.46 0.19
C ALA A 61 2.82 -0.05 -0.26
N GLU A 62 2.02 0.62 -1.10
CA GLU A 62 2.24 2.00 -1.52
C GLU A 62 2.29 2.95 -0.34
N TYR A 63 1.31 2.85 0.58
CA TYR A 63 1.26 3.67 1.79
C TYR A 63 2.47 3.43 2.71
N TRP A 64 2.76 2.16 3.05
CA TRP A 64 3.80 1.84 4.02
C TRP A 64 5.21 2.14 3.51
N TYR A 65 5.50 1.88 2.25
CA TYR A 65 6.80 2.24 1.66
C TYR A 65 6.98 3.76 1.57
N PHE A 66 5.92 4.50 1.27
CA PHE A 66 5.99 5.95 1.26
C PHE A 66 6.11 6.53 2.69
N ALA A 67 5.40 5.96 3.66
CA ALA A 67 5.54 6.30 5.07
C ALA A 67 6.95 6.01 5.60
N LEU A 68 7.57 4.91 5.17
CA LEU A 68 8.97 4.61 5.48
C LEU A 68 9.92 5.68 4.92
N LEU A 69 9.74 6.06 3.66
CA LEU A 69 10.54 7.11 3.03
C LEU A 69 10.44 8.43 3.83
N THR A 70 9.22 8.88 4.12
CA THR A 70 9.01 10.13 4.86
C THR A 70 9.52 10.04 6.29
N GLY A 71 9.43 8.88 6.93
CA GLY A 71 10.03 8.61 8.23
C GLY A 71 11.55 8.72 8.22
N ILE A 72 12.22 8.14 7.23
CA ILE A 72 13.68 8.26 7.06
C ILE A 72 14.07 9.73 6.86
N VAL A 73 13.37 10.46 5.99
CA VAL A 73 13.64 11.90 5.76
C VAL A 73 13.47 12.69 7.06
N SER A 74 12.43 12.39 7.86
CA SER A 74 12.20 13.04 9.15
C SER A 74 13.30 12.75 10.15
N ILE A 75 13.81 11.51 10.22
CA ILE A 75 14.93 11.14 11.09
C ILE A 75 16.20 11.87 10.67
N VAL A 76 16.51 11.89 9.37
CA VAL A 76 17.68 12.63 8.85
C VAL A 76 17.58 14.12 9.21
N CYS A 77 16.38 14.71 9.06
CA CYS A 77 16.14 16.09 9.45
C CYS A 77 16.47 16.34 10.94
N GLN A 78 15.99 15.45 11.82
CA GLN A 78 16.22 15.56 13.26
C GLN A 78 17.72 15.39 13.62
N VAL A 79 18.40 14.44 12.97
CA VAL A 79 19.85 14.22 13.20
C VAL A 79 20.66 15.42 12.75
N VAL A 80 20.36 16.00 11.58
CA VAL A 80 21.03 17.21 11.07
C VAL A 80 20.77 18.40 12.01
N ALA A 81 19.52 18.55 12.48
CA ALA A 81 19.18 19.63 13.42
C ALA A 81 19.91 19.47 14.77
N ALA A 82 20.02 18.24 15.29
CA ALA A 82 20.72 17.95 16.54
C ALA A 82 22.24 18.11 16.44
N ALA A 83 22.82 17.85 15.26
CA ALA A 83 24.27 17.98 15.02
C ALA A 83 24.71 19.45 14.77
N ALA A 84 23.77 20.34 14.54
CA ALA A 84 24.05 21.77 14.29
C ALA A 84 24.18 22.54 15.60
N GLU A 85 25.14 22.16 16.46
CA GLU A 85 25.44 22.87 17.72
C GLU A 85 26.04 24.27 17.46
N ASP A 86 26.82 24.41 16.37
CA ASP A 86 27.33 25.70 15.89
C ASP A 86 26.65 26.10 14.57
N PRO A 87 26.08 27.29 14.48
CA PRO A 87 25.37 27.74 13.28
C PRO A 87 26.36 28.13 12.16
N SER A 88 27.03 27.14 11.60
CA SER A 88 27.80 27.34 10.38
C SER A 88 26.86 27.61 9.19
N ALA A 89 27.28 28.42 8.24
CA ALA A 89 26.47 28.70 7.03
C ALA A 89 26.08 27.42 6.27
N ILE A 90 26.93 26.40 6.32
CA ILE A 90 26.69 25.09 5.70
C ILE A 90 25.57 24.34 6.43
N ALA A 91 25.59 24.32 7.77
CA ALA A 91 24.55 23.68 8.58
C ALA A 91 23.19 24.34 8.34
N MET A 92 23.15 25.69 8.31
CA MET A 92 21.92 26.43 8.00
C MET A 92 21.38 26.10 6.59
N LEU A 93 22.25 26.06 5.58
CA LEU A 93 21.88 25.69 4.22
C LEU A 93 21.29 24.26 4.15
N LEU A 94 21.96 23.29 4.80
CA LEU A 94 21.45 21.91 4.88
C LEU A 94 20.09 21.84 5.57
N MET A 95 19.88 22.56 6.67
CA MET A 95 18.58 22.61 7.35
C MET A 95 17.49 23.15 6.44
N VAL A 96 17.75 24.22 5.68
CA VAL A 96 16.79 24.79 4.74
C VAL A 96 16.45 23.78 3.64
N VAL A 97 17.44 23.11 3.05
CA VAL A 97 17.21 22.11 2.00
C VAL A 97 16.37 20.93 2.51
N VAL A 98 16.69 20.41 3.70
CA VAL A 98 15.94 19.28 4.28
C VAL A 98 14.52 19.70 4.69
N ALA A 99 14.36 20.92 5.21
CA ALA A 99 13.03 21.47 5.53
C ALA A 99 12.15 21.62 4.28
N LEU A 100 12.71 22.15 3.18
CA LEU A 100 11.99 22.26 1.91
C LEU A 100 11.64 20.88 1.32
N ALA A 101 12.56 19.91 1.41
CA ALA A 101 12.28 18.55 0.99
C ALA A 101 11.15 17.91 1.82
N SER A 102 11.17 18.09 3.14
CA SER A 102 10.11 17.62 4.04
C SER A 102 8.75 18.26 3.71
N LEU A 103 8.74 19.56 3.46
CA LEU A 103 7.52 20.29 3.08
C LEU A 103 6.97 19.78 1.73
N ALA A 104 7.84 19.52 0.76
CA ALA A 104 7.44 18.94 -0.52
C ALA A 104 6.82 17.55 -0.39
N LEU A 105 7.21 16.76 0.60
CA LEU A 105 6.66 15.42 0.84
C LEU A 105 5.32 15.44 1.60
N VAL A 106 4.90 16.55 2.20
CA VAL A 106 3.62 16.64 2.92
C VAL A 106 2.44 16.37 2.00
N LEU A 107 2.43 16.98 0.82
CA LEU A 107 1.30 16.86 -0.10
C LEU A 107 1.11 15.43 -0.64
N PRO A 108 2.15 14.74 -1.14
CA PRO A 108 2.00 13.34 -1.55
C PRO A 108 1.73 12.39 -0.37
N SER A 109 2.19 12.71 0.85
CA SER A 109 1.83 11.94 2.06
C SER A 109 0.34 12.02 2.36
N LEU A 110 -0.24 13.21 2.26
CA LEU A 110 -1.69 13.39 2.40
C LEU A 110 -2.44 12.67 1.29
N ALA A 111 -2.00 12.80 0.04
CA ALA A 111 -2.65 12.17 -1.10
C ALA A 111 -2.67 10.63 -0.99
N VAL A 112 -1.55 10.00 -0.62
CA VAL A 112 -1.51 8.54 -0.44
C VAL A 112 -2.34 8.10 0.76
N THR A 113 -2.38 8.90 1.85
CA THR A 113 -3.19 8.61 3.05
C THR A 113 -4.68 8.66 2.71
N VAL A 114 -5.13 9.69 2.00
CA VAL A 114 -6.53 9.82 1.54
C VAL A 114 -6.90 8.65 0.63
N ARG A 115 -6.08 8.32 -0.38
CA ARG A 115 -6.31 7.17 -1.26
C ARG A 115 -6.32 5.84 -0.52
N ARG A 116 -5.56 5.74 0.58
CA ARG A 116 -5.59 4.56 1.43
C ARG A 116 -6.87 4.48 2.27
N LEU A 117 -7.42 5.60 2.75
CA LEU A 117 -8.75 5.65 3.39
C LEU A 117 -9.84 5.23 2.39
N HIS A 118 -9.76 5.71 1.15
CA HIS A 118 -10.66 5.32 0.06
C HIS A 118 -10.61 3.81 -0.22
N ASP A 119 -9.45 3.18 -0.10
CA ASP A 119 -9.29 1.74 -0.27
C ASP A 119 -10.04 0.92 0.80
N THR A 120 -10.25 1.48 1.97
CA THR A 120 -11.08 0.89 3.04
C THR A 120 -12.53 1.41 3.04
N ASP A 121 -12.98 1.98 1.93
CA ASP A 121 -14.31 2.59 1.74
C ASP A 121 -14.64 3.71 2.74
N ARG A 122 -13.62 4.43 3.20
CA ARG A 122 -13.75 5.58 4.11
C ARG A 122 -13.51 6.87 3.38
N SER A 123 -14.20 7.93 3.82
CA SER A 123 -13.98 9.28 3.29
C SER A 123 -12.58 9.78 3.62
N GLY A 124 -11.94 10.47 2.68
CA GLY A 124 -10.63 11.13 2.89
C GLY A 124 -10.62 12.15 4.02
N TRP A 125 -11.79 12.73 4.36
CA TRP A 125 -11.94 13.65 5.50
C TRP A 125 -11.58 13.03 6.85
N PHE A 126 -11.61 11.71 6.97
CA PHE A 126 -11.16 11.01 8.18
C PHE A 126 -9.66 11.17 8.47
N VAL A 127 -8.86 11.70 7.54
CA VAL A 127 -7.48 12.11 7.85
C VAL A 127 -7.45 13.16 8.97
N LEU A 128 -8.48 14.00 9.09
CA LEU A 128 -8.57 15.04 10.13
C LEU A 128 -8.71 14.48 11.55
N ILE A 129 -9.01 13.18 11.70
CA ILE A 129 -9.01 12.54 13.02
C ILE A 129 -7.64 12.60 13.70
N THR A 130 -6.55 12.74 12.91
CA THR A 130 -5.20 12.91 13.45
C THR A 130 -5.03 14.21 14.26
N LEU A 131 -5.95 15.17 14.13
CA LEU A 131 -5.98 16.35 14.97
C LEU A 131 -6.34 16.06 16.44
N ILE A 132 -6.93 14.89 16.71
CA ILE A 132 -7.14 14.39 18.07
C ILE A 132 -5.86 13.66 18.51
N PRO A 133 -5.05 14.25 19.43
CA PRO A 133 -3.78 13.64 19.83
C PRO A 133 -3.98 12.22 20.36
N LEU A 134 -3.04 11.33 20.13
CA LEU A 134 -3.00 9.92 20.51
C LEU A 134 -4.15 9.10 19.89
N VAL A 135 -5.42 9.41 20.21
CA VAL A 135 -6.59 8.63 19.77
C VAL A 135 -6.68 8.63 18.24
N GLY A 136 -6.59 9.81 17.62
CA GLY A 136 -6.68 9.96 16.17
C GLY A 136 -5.56 9.23 15.43
N ALA A 137 -4.34 9.30 15.95
CA ALA A 137 -3.19 8.61 15.38
C ALA A 137 -3.37 7.07 15.45
N ILE A 138 -3.84 6.54 16.58
CA ILE A 138 -4.09 5.10 16.76
C ILE A 138 -5.20 4.63 15.82
N VAL A 139 -6.31 5.36 15.74
CA VAL A 139 -7.43 5.01 14.86
C VAL A 139 -7.00 5.03 13.39
N LEU A 140 -6.27 6.07 12.98
CA LEU A 140 -5.74 6.13 11.61
C LEU A 140 -4.80 4.96 11.32
N LEU A 141 -3.89 4.65 12.24
CA LEU A 141 -2.97 3.52 12.12
C LEU A 141 -3.72 2.19 11.91
N VAL A 142 -4.76 1.94 12.70
CA VAL A 142 -5.61 0.74 12.56
C VAL A 142 -6.25 0.69 11.16
N TRP A 143 -6.76 1.81 10.65
CA TRP A 143 -7.33 1.85 9.30
C TRP A 143 -6.29 1.65 8.20
N MET A 144 -5.07 2.17 8.37
CA MET A 144 -3.97 1.94 7.42
C MET A 144 -3.54 0.47 7.38
N CYS A 145 -3.62 -0.23 8.53
CA CYS A 145 -3.35 -1.67 8.62
C CYS A 145 -4.52 -2.54 8.14
N ALA A 146 -5.75 -2.03 8.15
CA ALA A 146 -6.95 -2.79 7.77
C ALA A 146 -6.87 -3.28 6.31
N ARG A 147 -7.56 -4.37 5.96
CA ARG A 147 -7.68 -4.83 4.56
C ARG A 147 -8.50 -3.82 3.76
N GLY A 148 -8.08 -3.54 2.51
CA GLY A 148 -8.90 -2.81 1.55
C GLY A 148 -10.16 -3.61 1.18
N THR A 149 -11.18 -2.92 0.66
CA THR A 149 -12.38 -3.57 0.12
C THR A 149 -12.02 -4.35 -1.13
N GLU A 150 -12.48 -5.59 -1.22
CA GLU A 150 -12.30 -6.44 -2.40
C GLU A 150 -13.23 -5.96 -3.52
N GLY A 151 -12.70 -5.92 -4.74
CA GLY A 151 -13.43 -5.42 -5.91
C GLY A 151 -13.57 -3.89 -5.95
N PRO A 152 -14.36 -3.36 -6.90
CA PRO A 152 -14.57 -1.93 -7.04
C PRO A 152 -15.42 -1.38 -5.89
N ASN A 153 -15.08 -0.17 -5.42
CA ASN A 153 -15.88 0.59 -4.46
C ASN A 153 -16.21 1.98 -5.03
N ARG A 154 -16.89 2.83 -4.24
CA ARG A 154 -17.28 4.19 -4.65
C ARG A 154 -16.12 5.11 -5.06
N TYR A 155 -14.89 4.76 -4.75
CA TYR A 155 -13.68 5.55 -5.07
C TYR A 155 -12.90 5.00 -6.27
N GLY A 156 -13.27 3.85 -6.80
CA GLY A 156 -12.65 3.29 -8.00
C GLY A 156 -12.44 1.79 -7.98
N PRO A 157 -11.77 1.28 -9.02
CA PRO A 157 -11.45 -0.15 -9.13
C PRO A 157 -10.48 -0.59 -8.04
N ASP A 158 -10.47 -1.90 -7.81
CA ASP A 158 -9.50 -2.51 -6.88
C ASP A 158 -8.06 -2.22 -7.36
N PRO A 159 -7.19 -1.66 -6.53
CA PRO A 159 -5.79 -1.47 -6.89
C PRO A 159 -5.01 -2.80 -6.99
N ILE A 160 -5.59 -3.89 -6.48
CA ILE A 160 -5.08 -5.26 -6.64
C ILE A 160 -6.09 -5.99 -7.53
N PRO A 161 -5.82 -6.13 -8.85
CA PRO A 161 -6.76 -6.81 -9.72
C PRO A 161 -7.00 -8.22 -9.21
N ALA A 162 -8.26 -8.66 -9.25
CA ALA A 162 -8.60 -10.05 -8.99
C ALA A 162 -7.87 -10.93 -10.00
N VAL A 163 -7.29 -12.00 -9.52
CA VAL A 163 -6.59 -13.01 -10.32
C VAL A 163 -7.61 -13.92 -10.97
#